data_382d359180ee46991a5dd025615109c7
#
_entry.id   382d359180ee46991a5dd025615109c7
#
_cell.length_a   1.000
_cell.length_b   1.000
_cell.length_c   1.000
_cell.angle_alpha   90.00
_cell.angle_beta   90.00
_cell.angle_gamma   90.00
#
_symmetry.space_group_name_H-M   'P 1'
#
loop_
_entity.id
_entity.type
_entity.pdbx_description
1 polymer ?
#
loop_
_entity_poly.entity_id
_entity_poly.type
_entity_poly.pdbx_seq_one_letter_code
_entity_poly.pdbx_strand_id
1 'polypeptide(L)'
;MCAVLLFAVSCDKEETFDVTPQTLAQTVWNAEIEYFDENGNATGNNSCIVEFLSETEGKYSEPEMNTVRRFTYEVDRAIFVIDSGSYTLLNGTWHIVRKSEQQILLQGYYPNKVLITLDRVL
;
A
#
# COMPACT_ATOMS: atom_id res chain seq x y z
N MET A 1 16.84 20.38 -27.44
CA MET A 1 17.79 20.35 -26.30
C MET A 1 17.13 20.38 -24.98
N CYS A 2 16.35 21.40 -24.70
CA CYS A 2 15.68 21.50 -23.38
C CYS A 2 14.76 20.35 -23.09
N ALA A 3 14.13 19.76 -24.10
CA ALA A 3 13.22 18.65 -23.91
C ALA A 3 13.90 17.43 -23.25
N VAL A 4 15.15 17.19 -23.61
CA VAL A 4 15.89 16.06 -23.05
C VAL A 4 16.11 16.23 -21.57
N LEU A 5 16.40 17.44 -21.14
CA LEU A 5 16.59 17.75 -19.73
C LEU A 5 15.30 17.56 -18.93
N LEU A 6 14.17 17.90 -19.54
CA LEU A 6 12.88 17.74 -18.90
C LEU A 6 12.56 16.28 -18.64
N PHE A 7 12.90 15.41 -19.57
CA PHE A 7 12.69 13.97 -19.38
C PHE A 7 13.49 13.44 -18.19
N ALA A 8 14.76 13.86 -18.10
CA ALA A 8 15.60 13.44 -17.00
C ALA A 8 15.01 13.88 -15.66
N VAL A 9 14.48 15.10 -15.59
CA VAL A 9 13.88 15.60 -14.36
C VAL A 9 12.65 14.78 -13.98
N SER A 10 11.83 14.38 -14.95
CA SER A 10 10.65 13.57 -14.68
C SER A 10 11.02 12.22 -14.08
N CYS A 11 12.06 11.57 -14.62
CA CYS A 11 12.52 10.30 -14.09
C CYS A 11 13.03 10.45 -12.66
N ASP A 12 13.76 11.52 -12.39
CA ASP A 12 14.29 11.78 -11.05
C ASP A 12 13.16 11.94 -10.04
N LYS A 13 12.08 12.59 -10.42
CA LYS A 13 10.93 12.76 -9.53
C LYS A 13 10.34 11.44 -9.10
N GLU A 14 10.19 10.49 -10.02
CA GLU A 14 9.64 9.19 -9.68
C GLU A 14 10.56 8.42 -8.75
N GLU A 15 11.86 8.51 -8.98
CA GLU A 15 12.83 7.80 -8.16
C GLU A 15 12.94 8.37 -6.76
N THR A 16 12.56 9.63 -6.57
CA THR A 16 12.69 10.28 -5.26
C THR A 16 11.46 10.17 -4.39
N PHE A 17 10.37 9.57 -4.89
CA PHE A 17 9.20 9.39 -4.05
C PHE A 17 9.48 8.35 -2.96
N ASP A 18 9.27 8.74 -1.72
CA ASP A 18 9.41 7.86 -0.58
C ASP A 18 8.07 7.63 0.09
N VAL A 19 7.88 6.39 0.55
CA VAL A 19 6.73 6.03 1.38
C VAL A 19 7.12 6.31 2.82
N THR A 20 6.56 7.37 3.37
CA THR A 20 6.79 7.79 4.75
C THR A 20 5.45 8.15 5.37
N PRO A 21 5.35 8.19 6.71
CA PRO A 21 4.12 8.67 7.33
C PRO A 21 3.71 10.06 6.85
N GLN A 22 4.69 10.94 6.59
CA GLN A 22 4.41 12.30 6.13
C GLN A 22 3.83 12.31 4.72
N THR A 23 4.31 11.46 3.82
CA THR A 23 3.80 11.42 2.45
C THR A 23 2.48 10.67 2.34
N LEU A 24 2.19 9.78 3.29
CA LEU A 24 0.95 9.01 3.31
C LEU A 24 -0.20 9.74 3.99
N ALA A 25 0.08 10.54 5.00
CA ALA A 25 -0.97 11.22 5.77
C ALA A 25 -1.93 11.98 4.85
N GLN A 26 -3.24 11.78 5.06
CA GLN A 26 -4.31 12.43 4.30
C GLN A 26 -4.37 12.01 2.83
N THR A 27 -3.97 10.78 2.54
CA THR A 27 -4.11 10.20 1.20
C THR A 27 -5.10 9.04 1.21
N VAL A 28 -5.66 8.75 0.05
CA VAL A 28 -6.65 7.69 -0.15
C VAL A 28 -6.20 6.80 -1.30
N TRP A 29 -6.31 5.50 -1.12
CA TRP A 29 -5.83 4.50 -2.08
C TRP A 29 -6.85 3.39 -2.28
N ASN A 30 -6.95 2.89 -3.50
CA ASN A 30 -7.65 1.64 -3.77
C ASN A 30 -6.66 0.51 -3.56
N ALA A 31 -7.02 -0.45 -2.72
CA ALA A 31 -6.16 -1.59 -2.42
C ALA A 31 -6.73 -2.84 -3.07
N GLU A 32 -5.88 -3.52 -3.83
CA GLU A 32 -6.17 -4.85 -4.38
C GLU A 32 -5.26 -5.83 -3.64
N ILE A 33 -5.86 -6.83 -2.99
CA ILE A 33 -5.11 -7.81 -2.21
C ILE A 33 -5.23 -9.15 -2.93
N GLU A 34 -4.09 -9.72 -3.30
CA GLU A 34 -4.03 -10.96 -4.05
C GLU A 34 -3.35 -12.03 -3.23
N TYR A 35 -4.00 -13.19 -3.09
CA TYR A 35 -3.52 -14.30 -2.29
C TYR A 35 -2.97 -15.40 -3.18
N PHE A 36 -1.89 -16.05 -2.72
CA PHE A 36 -1.24 -17.12 -3.46
C PHE A 36 -1.10 -18.37 -2.58
N ASP A 37 -1.02 -19.55 -3.20
CA ASP A 37 -0.77 -20.77 -2.49
C ASP A 37 0.75 -21.02 -2.36
N GLU A 38 1.12 -22.14 -1.75
CA GLU A 38 2.53 -22.48 -1.54
C GLU A 38 3.29 -22.71 -2.85
N ASN A 39 2.59 -22.96 -3.94
CA ASN A 39 3.19 -23.18 -5.26
C ASN A 39 3.25 -21.88 -6.08
N GLY A 40 2.78 -20.78 -5.54
CA GLY A 40 2.78 -19.51 -6.24
C GLY A 40 1.61 -19.25 -7.16
N ASN A 41 0.57 -20.07 -7.07
CA ASN A 41 -0.64 -19.88 -7.86
C ASN A 41 -1.62 -18.98 -7.14
N ALA A 42 -2.28 -18.08 -7.87
CA ALA A 42 -3.28 -17.20 -7.29
C ALA A 42 -4.50 -18.00 -6.84
N THR A 43 -4.94 -17.76 -5.60
CA THR A 43 -6.08 -18.48 -5.01
C THR A 43 -7.28 -17.59 -4.75
N GLY A 44 -7.12 -16.30 -4.74
CA GLY A 44 -8.23 -15.38 -4.51
C GLY A 44 -7.75 -13.96 -4.37
N ASN A 45 -8.71 -13.06 -4.24
CA ASN A 45 -8.39 -11.65 -4.04
C ASN A 45 -9.46 -10.97 -3.20
N ASN A 46 -9.12 -9.81 -2.68
CA ASN A 46 -10.01 -8.88 -1.99
C ASN A 46 -9.66 -7.48 -2.42
N SER A 47 -10.58 -6.55 -2.19
CA SER A 47 -10.31 -5.14 -2.43
C SER A 47 -10.90 -4.31 -1.31
N CYS A 48 -10.30 -3.17 -1.07
CA CYS A 48 -10.81 -2.22 -0.10
C CYS A 48 -10.28 -0.83 -0.43
N ILE A 49 -10.82 0.17 0.25
CA ILE A 49 -10.34 1.54 0.14
C ILE A 49 -9.58 1.86 1.42
N VAL A 50 -8.34 2.29 1.27
CA VAL A 50 -7.47 2.62 2.41
C VAL A 50 -7.31 4.11 2.49
N GLU A 51 -7.52 4.66 3.66
CA GLU A 51 -7.32 6.08 3.91
C GLU A 51 -6.34 6.25 5.06
N PHE A 52 -5.25 6.95 4.81
CA PHE A 52 -4.30 7.30 5.88
C PHE A 52 -4.73 8.62 6.47
N LEU A 53 -5.23 8.58 7.70
CA LEU A 53 -5.81 9.76 8.36
C LEU A 53 -4.75 10.69 8.91
N SER A 54 -3.68 10.12 9.43
CA SER A 54 -2.58 10.86 10.04
C SER A 54 -1.28 10.10 9.79
N GLU A 55 -0.22 10.51 10.44
CA GLU A 55 1.08 9.85 10.31
C GLU A 55 1.15 8.52 11.08
N THR A 56 0.12 8.19 11.87
CA THR A 56 0.12 6.96 12.66
C THR A 56 -1.15 6.13 12.51
N GLU A 57 -2.23 6.71 11.98
CA GLU A 57 -3.52 6.05 11.94
C GLU A 57 -4.14 6.09 10.56
N GLY A 58 -4.89 5.04 10.25
CA GLY A 58 -5.68 4.97 9.05
C GLY A 58 -6.95 4.18 9.26
N LYS A 59 -7.68 4.03 8.18
CA LYS A 59 -8.88 3.20 8.15
C LYS A 59 -9.01 2.57 6.77
N TYR A 60 -9.69 1.43 6.72
CA TYR A 60 -10.04 0.84 5.43
C TYR A 60 -11.52 0.50 5.42
N SER A 61 -12.09 0.53 4.22
CA SER A 61 -13.51 0.27 4.00
C SER A 61 -13.64 -0.85 2.98
N GLU A 62 -14.44 -1.85 3.31
CA GLU A 62 -14.77 -2.92 2.38
C GLU A 62 -16.15 -2.60 1.81
N PRO A 63 -16.24 -2.21 0.52
CA PRO A 63 -17.51 -1.74 -0.05
C PRO A 63 -18.65 -2.74 0.06
N GLU A 64 -18.35 -4.02 -0.12
CA GLU A 64 -19.37 -5.06 -0.08
C GLU A 64 -19.94 -5.28 1.30
N MET A 65 -19.15 -5.08 2.33
CA MET A 65 -19.55 -5.33 3.70
C MET A 65 -20.02 -4.08 4.44
N ASN A 66 -19.86 -2.94 3.82
CA ASN A 66 -20.24 -1.64 4.38
C ASN A 66 -19.68 -1.43 5.79
N THR A 67 -18.46 -1.90 6.01
CA THR A 67 -17.78 -1.79 7.30
C THR A 67 -16.52 -0.96 7.16
N VAL A 68 -16.17 -0.27 8.25
CA VAL A 68 -14.95 0.53 8.33
C VAL A 68 -14.13 0.01 9.50
N ARG A 69 -12.84 -0.24 9.25
CA ARG A 69 -11.92 -0.72 10.28
C ARG A 69 -10.77 0.26 10.42
N ARG A 70 -10.39 0.53 11.66
CA ARG A 70 -9.26 1.39 11.93
C ARG A 70 -7.99 0.57 12.13
N PHE A 71 -6.87 1.19 11.83
CA PHE A 71 -5.56 0.58 12.04
C PHE A 71 -4.55 1.65 12.44
N THR A 72 -3.45 1.19 13.02
CA THR A 72 -2.26 2.02 13.19
C THR A 72 -1.21 1.50 12.23
N TYR A 73 -0.26 2.35 11.85
CA TYR A 73 0.78 1.92 10.93
C TYR A 73 2.10 2.61 11.23
N GLU A 74 3.16 1.95 10.81
CA GLU A 74 4.52 2.47 10.89
C GLU A 74 5.24 2.13 9.61
N VAL A 75 6.14 3.00 9.19
CA VAL A 75 6.98 2.77 8.02
C VAL A 75 8.42 2.98 8.43
N ASP A 76 9.26 1.98 8.17
CA ASP A 76 10.68 2.07 8.40
C ASP A 76 11.39 1.56 7.15
N ARG A 77 11.87 2.50 6.33
CA ARG A 77 12.53 2.20 5.06
C ARG A 77 11.61 1.41 4.14
N ALA A 78 11.95 0.15 3.86
CA ALA A 78 11.17 -0.71 2.97
C ALA A 78 10.14 -1.58 3.71
N ILE A 79 9.98 -1.37 5.02
CA ILE A 79 9.08 -2.16 5.86
C ILE A 79 7.88 -1.32 6.25
N PHE A 80 6.70 -1.87 6.00
CA PHE A 80 5.42 -1.24 6.30
C PHE A 80 4.68 -2.15 7.28
N VAL A 81 4.40 -1.66 8.48
CA VAL A 81 3.70 -2.46 9.49
C VAL A 81 2.31 -1.88 9.70
N ILE A 82 1.30 -2.73 9.56
CA ILE A 82 -0.09 -2.36 9.80
C ILE A 82 -0.62 -3.20 10.96
N ASP A 83 -1.18 -2.52 11.95
CA ASP A 83 -1.82 -3.17 13.09
C ASP A 83 -3.30 -2.79 13.10
N SER A 84 -4.14 -3.74 12.74
CA SER A 84 -5.59 -3.58 12.75
C SER A 84 -6.26 -4.46 13.80
N GLY A 85 -5.51 -4.92 14.79
CA GLY A 85 -6.02 -5.74 15.87
C GLY A 85 -6.45 -7.12 15.40
N SER A 86 -7.70 -7.48 15.66
CA SER A 86 -8.22 -8.79 15.27
C SER A 86 -8.66 -8.87 13.81
N TYR A 87 -8.61 -7.77 13.06
CA TYR A 87 -9.02 -7.75 11.66
C TYR A 87 -7.80 -8.01 10.80
N THR A 88 -7.86 -9.04 9.98
CA THR A 88 -6.67 -9.59 9.33
C THR A 88 -6.41 -9.10 7.91
N LEU A 89 -7.35 -8.38 7.29
CA LEU A 89 -7.23 -8.06 5.87
C LEU A 89 -5.93 -7.39 5.48
N LEU A 90 -5.53 -6.34 6.21
CA LEU A 90 -4.29 -5.62 5.95
C LEU A 90 -3.25 -5.83 7.04
N ASN A 91 -3.60 -6.53 8.10
CA ASN A 91 -2.76 -6.64 9.29
C ASN A 91 -1.46 -7.39 8.99
N GLY A 92 -0.35 -6.87 9.45
CA GLY A 92 0.93 -7.57 9.34
C GLY A 92 2.09 -6.67 8.96
N THR A 93 3.19 -7.32 8.64
CA THR A 93 4.41 -6.68 8.22
C THR A 93 4.60 -6.90 6.73
N TRP A 94 4.77 -5.81 6.00
CA TRP A 94 4.81 -5.82 4.54
C TRP A 94 6.12 -5.25 4.06
N HIS A 95 6.64 -5.81 2.97
CA HIS A 95 7.78 -5.23 2.26
C HIS A 95 7.27 -4.32 1.15
N ILE A 96 7.86 -3.14 1.03
CA ILE A 96 7.57 -2.24 -0.08
C ILE A 96 8.43 -2.69 -1.25
N VAL A 97 7.78 -3.32 -2.24
CA VAL A 97 8.49 -3.87 -3.41
C VAL A 97 8.65 -2.81 -4.49
N ARG A 98 7.65 -1.95 -4.62
CA ARG A 98 7.65 -0.89 -5.63
C ARG A 98 6.90 0.31 -5.07
N LYS A 99 7.35 1.50 -5.40
CA LYS A 99 6.73 2.73 -4.92
C LYS A 99 6.81 3.83 -5.96
N SER A 100 5.74 4.59 -6.06
CA SER A 100 5.66 5.82 -6.82
C SER A 100 4.56 6.67 -6.20
N GLU A 101 4.41 7.91 -6.64
CA GLU A 101 3.33 8.76 -6.13
C GLU A 101 1.95 8.16 -6.37
N GLN A 102 1.79 7.37 -7.42
CA GLN A 102 0.50 6.86 -7.85
C GLN A 102 0.26 5.41 -7.46
N GLN A 103 1.32 4.66 -7.18
CA GLN A 103 1.16 3.23 -6.91
C GLN A 103 2.22 2.71 -5.95
N ILE A 104 1.78 1.90 -5.00
CA ILE A 104 2.67 1.24 -4.05
C ILE A 104 2.33 -0.26 -4.09
N LEU A 105 3.36 -1.09 -4.19
CA LEU A 105 3.20 -2.54 -4.15
C LEU A 105 3.83 -3.09 -2.88
N LEU A 106 3.02 -3.78 -2.09
CA LEU A 106 3.44 -4.38 -0.83
C LEU A 106 3.40 -5.91 -0.96
N GLN A 107 4.35 -6.58 -0.32
CA GLN A 107 4.41 -8.03 -0.33
C GLN A 107 4.58 -8.56 1.10
N GLY A 108 3.82 -9.59 1.42
CA GLY A 108 3.92 -10.27 2.71
C GLY A 108 3.67 -11.77 2.54
N TYR A 109 3.73 -12.50 3.66
CA TYR A 109 3.55 -13.95 3.69
C TYR A 109 2.64 -14.30 4.87
N TYR A 110 1.35 -14.60 4.61
CA TYR A 110 0.34 -14.84 5.65
C TYR A 110 -0.69 -15.90 5.19
N PRO A 111 -0.42 -17.19 5.27
CA PRO A 111 0.87 -17.88 5.48
C PRO A 111 1.73 -17.95 4.23
N ASN A 112 1.14 -17.81 3.05
CA ASN A 112 1.85 -17.80 1.77
C ASN A 112 1.90 -16.37 1.25
N LYS A 113 2.49 -16.20 0.08
CA LYS A 113 2.66 -14.86 -0.50
C LYS A 113 1.33 -14.12 -0.65
N VAL A 114 1.32 -12.87 -0.25
CA VAL A 114 0.20 -11.94 -0.44
C VAL A 114 0.76 -10.66 -1.05
N LEU A 115 0.10 -10.16 -2.09
CA LEU A 115 0.46 -8.89 -2.70
C LEU A 115 -0.66 -7.89 -2.49
N ILE A 116 -0.29 -6.68 -2.11
CA ILE A 116 -1.23 -5.56 -2.02
C ILE A 116 -0.77 -4.49 -2.99
N THR A 117 -1.63 -4.15 -3.93
CA THR A 117 -1.40 -3.03 -4.84
C THR A 117 -2.25 -1.87 -4.38
N LEU A 118 -1.60 -0.78 -4.02
CA LEU A 118 -2.28 0.46 -3.64
C LEU A 118 -2.21 1.42 -4.82
N ASP A 119 -3.37 1.77 -5.35
CA ASP A 119 -3.49 2.77 -6.41
C ASP A 119 -4.07 4.04 -5.84
N ARG A 120 -3.39 5.15 -6.04
CA ARG A 120 -3.75 6.41 -5.40
C ARG A 120 -5.04 6.98 -5.98
N VAL A 121 -5.92 7.41 -5.09
CA VAL A 121 -7.17 8.07 -5.44
C VAL A 121 -7.07 9.56 -5.14
N LEU A 122 -6.43 9.87 -4.00
CA LEU A 122 -6.41 11.26 -3.55
C LEU A 122 -5.16 11.58 -2.74
#